data_52e0a4ab63ec7083816850708269895a
#
_entry.id   52e0a4ab63ec7083816850708269895a
#
_cell.length_a   1.000
_cell.length_b   1.000
_cell.length_c   1.000
_cell.angle_alpha   90.00
_cell.angle_beta   90.00
_cell.angle_gamma   90.00
#
_symmetry.space_group_name_H-M   'P 1'
#
loop_
_entity.id
_entity.type
_entity.pdbx_description
1 polymer ?
#
loop_
_entity_poly.entity_id
_entity_poly.type
_entity_poly.pdbx_seq_one_letter_code
_entity_poly.pdbx_strand_id
1 'polypeptide(L)'
;LQAQAYFSKSNYTQGLDLQSKLELGLKAIEHSEKAISLDENLAEAHLVLSQSLLERIFEPSLDSERKENEKKLNLHAEKAYSLDPENPDAIVIKCIQYYLKGDTERFLELIQKALDVNPNHPRSLQMYSMSLMRQNKFDEAINCVKQAIEIDPVGRIEWESWLIFCYISKKDLDNALISIDRSITDSPHNRLFGFKAAVLALKGDINESKKWLEKYQNARPEVKNIANYRKVAPEMSEALTNNLVEGMKLAGLPE
;
A
#
# COMPACT_ATOMS: atom_id res chain seq x y z
N LEU A 1 20.53 5.36 12.42
CA LEU A 1 19.89 4.62 13.52
C LEU A 1 18.58 5.30 14.01
N GLN A 2 18.60 6.59 14.37
CA GLN A 2 17.36 7.24 14.87
C GLN A 2 16.27 7.37 13.80
N ALA A 3 16.61 7.77 12.59
CA ALA A 3 15.69 7.84 11.48
C ALA A 3 15.00 6.48 11.23
N GLN A 4 15.77 5.42 11.13
CA GLN A 4 15.27 4.06 10.94
C GLN A 4 14.37 3.61 12.11
N ALA A 5 14.74 3.96 13.34
CA ALA A 5 13.94 3.63 14.52
C ALA A 5 12.57 4.31 14.49
N TYR A 6 12.50 5.59 14.10
CA TYR A 6 11.22 6.30 13.96
C TYR A 6 10.39 5.76 12.81
N PHE A 7 10.99 5.48 11.66
CA PHE A 7 10.33 4.86 10.52
C PHE A 7 9.74 3.49 10.88
N SER A 8 10.54 2.60 11.48
CA SER A 8 10.07 1.29 11.94
C SER A 8 8.96 1.40 12.97
N LYS A 9 9.06 2.36 13.91
CA LYS A 9 8.02 2.58 14.92
C LYS A 9 6.72 3.08 14.30
N SER A 10 6.76 3.94 13.28
CA SER A 10 5.59 4.38 12.53
C SER A 10 4.85 3.20 11.88
N ASN A 11 5.60 2.28 11.28
CA ASN A 11 5.03 1.21 10.46
C ASN A 11 4.64 -0.04 11.25
N TYR A 12 5.44 -0.43 12.24
CA TYR A 12 5.28 -1.72 12.92
C TYR A 12 4.64 -1.62 14.31
N THR A 13 4.36 -0.42 14.84
CA THR A 13 3.64 -0.30 16.11
C THR A 13 2.14 -0.40 15.88
N GLN A 14 1.54 -1.47 16.41
CA GLN A 14 0.10 -1.68 16.36
C GLN A 14 -0.65 -0.66 17.21
N GLY A 15 -1.86 -0.28 16.77
CA GLY A 15 -2.76 0.59 17.54
C GLY A 15 -2.39 2.08 17.52
N LEU A 16 -1.39 2.50 16.77
CA LEU A 16 -1.14 3.93 16.57
C LEU A 16 -2.25 4.57 15.74
N ASP A 17 -2.77 5.70 16.20
CA ASP A 17 -3.63 6.54 15.37
C ASP A 17 -2.85 7.21 14.22
N LEU A 18 -3.59 7.72 13.23
CA LEU A 18 -2.99 8.36 12.05
C LEU A 18 -2.07 9.52 12.44
N GLN A 19 -2.48 10.37 13.38
CA GLN A 19 -1.70 11.53 13.80
C GLN A 19 -0.35 11.11 14.37
N SER A 20 -0.33 10.12 15.26
CA SER A 20 0.90 9.55 15.83
C SER A 20 1.82 8.95 14.76
N LYS A 21 1.26 8.27 13.76
CA LYS A 21 2.04 7.76 12.61
C LYS A 21 2.68 8.88 11.81
N LEU A 22 1.91 9.92 11.48
CA LEU A 22 2.41 11.08 10.74
C LEU A 22 3.53 11.83 11.49
N GLU A 23 3.41 11.97 12.81
CA GLU A 23 4.45 12.58 13.64
C GLU A 23 5.75 11.76 13.68
N LEU A 24 5.64 10.43 13.78
CA LEU A 24 6.80 9.55 13.71
C LEU A 24 7.45 9.59 12.34
N GLY A 25 6.67 9.62 11.26
CA GLY A 25 7.16 9.79 9.90
C GLY A 25 7.91 11.12 9.71
N LEU A 26 7.41 12.23 10.28
CA LEU A 26 8.12 13.52 10.26
C LEU A 26 9.45 13.47 11.00
N LYS A 27 9.51 12.80 12.16
CA LYS A 27 10.78 12.60 12.88
C LYS A 27 11.77 11.75 12.09
N ALA A 28 11.29 10.73 11.38
CA ALA A 28 12.15 9.94 10.49
C ALA A 28 12.74 10.81 9.37
N ILE A 29 11.94 11.68 8.75
CA ILE A 29 12.38 12.64 7.72
C ILE A 29 13.44 13.59 8.31
N GLU A 30 13.16 14.27 9.43
CA GLU A 30 14.07 15.21 10.08
C GLU A 30 15.44 14.58 10.40
N HIS A 31 15.42 13.39 11.00
CA HIS A 31 16.66 12.68 11.33
C HIS A 31 17.41 12.17 10.09
N SER A 32 16.71 11.83 9.01
CA SER A 32 17.34 11.46 7.74
C SER A 32 17.99 12.67 7.09
N GLU A 33 17.31 13.81 7.00
CA GLU A 33 17.85 15.07 6.46
C GLU A 33 19.07 15.52 7.25
N LYS A 34 19.04 15.43 8.59
CA LYS A 34 20.19 15.70 9.43
C LYS A 34 21.37 14.75 9.18
N ALA A 35 21.11 13.46 9.01
CA ALA A 35 22.14 12.48 8.70
C ALA A 35 22.80 12.77 7.34
N ILE A 36 22.00 13.09 6.32
CA ILE A 36 22.46 13.49 4.99
C ILE A 36 23.30 14.78 5.04
N SER A 37 22.93 15.74 5.89
CA SER A 37 23.73 16.97 6.06
C SER A 37 25.12 16.75 6.66
N LEU A 38 25.30 15.63 7.39
CA LEU A 38 26.57 15.24 7.98
C LEU A 38 27.38 14.34 7.02
N ASP A 39 26.72 13.50 6.25
CA ASP A 39 27.28 12.63 5.23
C ASP A 39 26.31 12.48 4.06
N GLU A 40 26.58 13.17 2.96
CA GLU A 40 25.76 13.15 1.74
C GLU A 40 25.80 11.81 0.98
N ASN A 41 26.68 10.90 1.34
CA ASN A 41 26.83 9.58 0.75
C ASN A 41 26.33 8.44 1.65
N LEU A 42 25.59 8.77 2.69
CA LEU A 42 24.97 7.78 3.57
C LEU A 42 23.70 7.19 2.91
N ALA A 43 23.86 6.08 2.17
CA ALA A 43 22.80 5.41 1.41
C ALA A 43 21.54 5.15 2.24
N GLU A 44 21.70 4.65 3.48
CA GLU A 44 20.62 4.33 4.39
C GLU A 44 19.77 5.58 4.77
N ALA A 45 20.40 6.75 4.92
CA ALA A 45 19.66 7.97 5.23
C ALA A 45 18.78 8.41 4.05
N HIS A 46 19.29 8.31 2.83
CA HIS A 46 18.52 8.55 1.61
C HIS A 46 17.37 7.55 1.45
N LEU A 47 17.61 6.28 1.78
CA LEU A 47 16.60 5.22 1.72
C LEU A 47 15.46 5.51 2.70
N VAL A 48 15.76 5.72 3.98
CA VAL A 48 14.75 5.99 5.02
C VAL A 48 13.97 7.26 4.72
N LEU A 49 14.62 8.31 4.23
CA LEU A 49 13.96 9.53 3.79
C LEU A 49 12.97 9.24 2.66
N SER A 50 13.39 8.46 1.66
CA SER A 50 12.52 8.10 0.54
C SER A 50 11.32 7.26 0.96
N GLN A 51 11.51 6.30 1.85
CA GLN A 51 10.44 5.47 2.41
C GLN A 51 9.44 6.32 3.19
N SER A 52 9.90 7.24 4.04
CA SER A 52 9.04 8.13 4.83
C SER A 52 8.26 9.12 3.95
N LEU A 53 8.87 9.63 2.89
CA LEU A 53 8.21 10.50 1.91
C LEU A 53 7.14 9.75 1.12
N LEU A 54 7.39 8.48 0.78
CA LEU A 54 6.43 7.64 0.05
C LEU A 54 5.13 7.46 0.84
N GLU A 55 5.21 7.23 2.15
CA GLU A 55 4.01 7.12 3.00
C GLU A 55 3.19 8.41 2.98
N ARG A 56 3.83 9.56 3.01
CA ARG A 56 3.15 10.86 2.93
C ARG A 56 2.50 11.12 1.58
N ILE A 57 3.07 10.61 0.49
CA ILE A 57 2.51 10.74 -0.87
C ILE A 57 1.17 9.98 -0.98
N PHE A 58 1.04 8.85 -0.29
CA PHE A 58 -0.17 8.05 -0.30
C PHE A 58 -1.19 8.42 0.79
N GLU A 59 -0.88 9.40 1.65
CA GLU A 59 -1.79 9.88 2.68
C GLU A 59 -2.68 11.03 2.13
N PRO A 60 -3.99 10.80 1.95
CA PRO A 60 -4.87 11.79 1.32
C PRO A 60 -4.97 13.12 2.07
N SER A 61 -4.79 13.12 3.41
CA SER A 61 -4.81 14.34 4.22
C SER A 61 -3.65 15.28 3.92
N LEU A 62 -2.61 14.79 3.23
CA LEU A 62 -1.39 15.52 2.87
C LEU A 62 -1.28 15.84 1.37
N ASP A 63 -2.39 15.80 0.64
CA ASP A 63 -2.40 15.98 -0.82
C ASP A 63 -1.79 17.33 -1.28
N SER A 64 -1.89 18.37 -0.46
CA SER A 64 -1.24 19.67 -0.71
C SER A 64 0.29 19.60 -0.77
N GLU A 65 0.91 18.66 -0.07
CA GLU A 65 2.37 18.47 -0.01
C GLU A 65 2.86 17.44 -1.05
N ARG A 66 1.96 16.73 -1.69
CA ARG A 66 2.26 15.56 -2.53
C ARG A 66 3.32 15.84 -3.59
N LYS A 67 3.17 16.92 -4.36
CA LYS A 67 4.12 17.27 -5.45
C LYS A 67 5.54 17.54 -4.94
N GLU A 68 5.66 18.20 -3.79
CA GLU A 68 6.97 18.46 -3.19
C GLU A 68 7.58 17.17 -2.65
N ASN A 69 6.78 16.33 -1.99
CA ASN A 69 7.21 15.03 -1.50
C ASN A 69 7.63 14.09 -2.65
N GLU A 70 6.91 14.08 -3.78
CA GLU A 70 7.29 13.32 -4.98
C GLU A 70 8.63 13.78 -5.56
N LYS A 71 8.90 15.09 -5.59
CA LYS A 71 10.17 15.62 -6.05
C LYS A 71 11.33 15.20 -5.15
N LYS A 72 11.16 15.32 -3.83
CA LYS A 72 12.15 14.88 -2.85
C LYS A 72 12.35 13.36 -2.92
N LEU A 73 11.28 12.57 -2.99
CA LEU A 73 11.34 11.13 -3.17
C LEU A 73 12.18 10.77 -4.39
N ASN A 74 11.93 11.39 -5.54
CA ASN A 74 12.66 11.10 -6.76
C ASN A 74 14.17 11.35 -6.62
N LEU A 75 14.57 12.43 -5.95
CA LEU A 75 15.98 12.76 -5.72
C LEU A 75 16.66 11.73 -4.81
N HIS A 76 16.04 11.45 -3.66
CA HIS A 76 16.67 10.62 -2.64
C HIS A 76 16.61 9.13 -2.97
N ALA A 77 15.59 8.66 -3.64
CA ALA A 77 15.52 7.28 -4.14
C ALA A 77 16.59 7.00 -5.21
N GLU A 78 16.86 7.98 -6.11
CA GLU A 78 17.96 7.89 -7.06
C GLU A 78 19.31 7.80 -6.35
N LYS A 79 19.53 8.65 -5.34
CA LYS A 79 20.77 8.67 -4.58
C LYS A 79 20.95 7.39 -3.77
N ALA A 80 19.92 6.89 -3.07
CA ALA A 80 19.97 5.64 -2.32
C ALA A 80 20.36 4.46 -3.24
N TYR A 81 19.68 4.34 -4.38
CA TYR A 81 19.97 3.29 -5.35
C TYR A 81 21.37 3.40 -5.98
N SER A 82 21.85 4.62 -6.26
CA SER A 82 23.19 4.83 -6.82
C SER A 82 24.31 4.50 -5.84
N LEU A 83 24.07 4.70 -4.55
CA LEU A 83 25.04 4.42 -3.48
C LEU A 83 25.07 2.94 -3.08
N ASP A 84 23.92 2.26 -3.14
CA ASP A 84 23.79 0.84 -2.81
C ASP A 84 22.84 0.12 -3.79
N PRO A 85 23.32 -0.22 -5.00
CA PRO A 85 22.48 -0.77 -6.07
C PRO A 85 22.09 -2.25 -5.88
N GLU A 86 22.61 -2.90 -4.84
CA GLU A 86 22.28 -4.27 -4.46
C GLU A 86 21.39 -4.34 -3.20
N ASN A 87 21.04 -3.20 -2.62
CA ASN A 87 20.09 -3.15 -1.52
C ASN A 87 18.65 -3.35 -2.05
N PRO A 88 17.95 -4.42 -1.66
CA PRO A 88 16.62 -4.70 -2.20
C PRO A 88 15.60 -3.62 -1.87
N ASP A 89 15.70 -2.95 -0.71
CA ASP A 89 14.82 -1.81 -0.38
C ASP A 89 15.09 -0.60 -1.28
N ALA A 90 16.36 -0.30 -1.58
CA ALA A 90 16.72 0.78 -2.51
C ALA A 90 16.23 0.48 -3.94
N ILE A 91 16.33 -0.78 -4.38
CA ILE A 91 15.76 -1.23 -5.66
C ILE A 91 14.24 -1.04 -5.66
N VAL A 92 13.54 -1.45 -4.59
CA VAL A 92 12.09 -1.32 -4.47
C VAL A 92 11.65 0.15 -4.51
N ILE A 93 12.31 1.05 -3.78
CA ILE A 93 11.98 2.48 -3.83
C ILE A 93 12.21 3.06 -5.23
N LYS A 94 13.28 2.66 -5.90
CA LYS A 94 13.54 3.02 -7.30
C LYS A 94 12.46 2.47 -8.24
N CYS A 95 12.02 1.25 -8.02
CA CYS A 95 10.94 0.61 -8.74
C CYS A 95 9.62 1.40 -8.64
N ILE A 96 9.26 1.88 -7.43
CA ILE A 96 8.06 2.69 -7.20
C ILE A 96 8.09 4.00 -8.00
N GLN A 97 9.25 4.61 -8.22
CA GLN A 97 9.35 5.79 -9.09
C GLN A 97 8.89 5.49 -10.51
N TYR A 98 9.26 4.35 -11.08
CA TYR A 98 8.82 3.95 -12.42
C TYR A 98 7.33 3.60 -12.45
N TYR A 99 6.84 2.96 -11.38
CA TYR A 99 5.41 2.73 -11.20
C TYR A 99 4.60 4.04 -11.25
N LEU A 100 5.01 5.06 -10.48
CA LEU A 100 4.34 6.37 -10.43
C LEU A 100 4.41 7.12 -11.78
N LYS A 101 5.43 6.85 -12.59
CA LYS A 101 5.59 7.40 -13.96
C LYS A 101 4.83 6.60 -15.02
N GLY A 102 4.26 5.44 -14.67
CA GLY A 102 3.61 4.53 -15.63
C GLY A 102 4.58 3.73 -16.50
N ASP A 103 5.89 3.73 -16.20
CA ASP A 103 6.91 2.97 -16.91
C ASP A 103 6.94 1.52 -16.42
N THR A 104 6.04 0.71 -17.00
CA THR A 104 5.83 -0.68 -16.58
C THR A 104 7.02 -1.57 -16.90
N GLU A 105 7.76 -1.30 -17.97
CA GLU A 105 8.91 -2.12 -18.39
C GLU A 105 10.03 -2.03 -17.35
N ARG A 106 10.47 -0.81 -17.03
CA ARG A 106 11.52 -0.61 -16.02
C ARG A 106 11.08 -1.01 -14.62
N PHE A 107 9.78 -0.84 -14.32
CA PHE A 107 9.22 -1.36 -13.06
C PHE A 107 9.45 -2.87 -12.95
N LEU A 108 9.13 -3.66 -13.98
CA LEU A 108 9.28 -5.12 -13.98
C LEU A 108 10.75 -5.55 -13.93
N GLU A 109 11.62 -4.89 -14.68
CA GLU A 109 13.08 -5.16 -14.67
C GLU A 109 13.67 -5.00 -13.26
N LEU A 110 13.31 -3.92 -12.56
CA LEU A 110 13.81 -3.66 -11.21
C LEU A 110 13.23 -4.62 -10.17
N ILE A 111 11.95 -5.01 -10.30
CA ILE A 111 11.37 -6.03 -9.42
C ILE A 111 12.08 -7.36 -9.58
N GLN A 112 12.37 -7.77 -10.82
CA GLN A 112 13.12 -8.99 -11.06
C GLN A 112 14.53 -8.90 -10.45
N LYS A 113 15.23 -7.77 -10.65
CA LYS A 113 16.53 -7.54 -10.02
C LYS A 113 16.47 -7.64 -8.49
N ALA A 114 15.45 -7.05 -7.85
CA ALA A 114 15.30 -7.11 -6.39
C ALA A 114 15.10 -8.55 -5.90
N LEU A 115 14.32 -9.37 -6.63
CA LEU A 115 14.11 -10.79 -6.31
C LEU A 115 15.34 -11.65 -6.62
N ASP A 116 16.14 -11.30 -7.62
CA ASP A 116 17.42 -11.97 -7.91
C ASP A 116 18.44 -11.73 -6.79
N VAL A 117 18.46 -10.52 -6.22
CA VAL A 117 19.29 -10.19 -5.05
C VAL A 117 18.80 -10.91 -3.79
N ASN A 118 17.50 -10.84 -3.52
CA ASN A 118 16.89 -11.51 -2.38
C ASN A 118 15.48 -12.04 -2.73
N PRO A 119 15.34 -13.34 -3.07
CA PRO A 119 14.07 -13.97 -3.42
C PRO A 119 13.03 -13.95 -2.26
N ASN A 120 13.50 -13.77 -1.04
CA ASN A 120 12.67 -13.74 0.17
C ASN A 120 12.50 -12.32 0.72
N HIS A 121 12.70 -11.28 -0.09
CA HIS A 121 12.49 -9.91 0.37
C HIS A 121 10.99 -9.54 0.34
N PRO A 122 10.33 -9.28 1.50
CA PRO A 122 8.88 -9.13 1.57
C PRO A 122 8.33 -8.01 0.67
N ARG A 123 8.99 -6.85 0.64
CA ARG A 123 8.56 -5.72 -0.21
C ARG A 123 8.74 -6.00 -1.70
N SER A 124 9.77 -6.75 -2.09
CA SER A 124 9.93 -7.18 -3.50
C SER A 124 8.83 -8.15 -3.90
N LEU A 125 8.48 -9.12 -3.05
CA LEU A 125 7.36 -10.04 -3.25
C LEU A 125 6.03 -9.28 -3.38
N GLN A 126 5.80 -8.26 -2.54
CA GLN A 126 4.63 -7.38 -2.63
C GLN A 126 4.57 -6.67 -3.99
N MET A 127 5.65 -6.03 -4.43
CA MET A 127 5.69 -5.35 -5.72
C MET A 127 5.50 -6.32 -6.89
N TYR A 128 6.07 -7.51 -6.79
CA TYR A 128 5.88 -8.55 -7.79
C TYR A 128 4.41 -9.02 -7.83
N SER A 129 3.78 -9.20 -6.67
CA SER A 129 2.36 -9.55 -6.60
C SER A 129 1.48 -8.51 -7.30
N MET A 130 1.80 -7.22 -7.17
CA MET A 130 1.08 -6.14 -7.87
C MET A 130 1.21 -6.27 -9.40
N SER A 131 2.41 -6.62 -9.90
CA SER A 131 2.60 -6.86 -11.33
C SER A 131 1.80 -8.06 -11.85
N LEU A 132 1.75 -9.14 -11.05
CA LEU A 132 0.97 -10.34 -11.36
C LEU A 132 -0.54 -10.06 -11.37
N MET A 133 -1.04 -9.24 -10.45
CA MET A 133 -2.44 -8.80 -10.44
C MET A 133 -2.82 -8.06 -11.73
N ARG A 134 -1.95 -7.19 -12.25
CA ARG A 134 -2.18 -6.50 -13.53
C ARG A 134 -2.19 -7.43 -14.74
N GLN A 135 -1.48 -8.56 -14.64
CA GLN A 135 -1.48 -9.63 -15.63
C GLN A 135 -2.62 -10.64 -15.43
N ASN A 136 -3.52 -10.43 -14.47
CA ASN A 136 -4.59 -11.34 -14.04
C ASN A 136 -4.08 -12.70 -13.53
N LYS A 137 -2.82 -12.79 -13.08
CA LYS A 137 -2.21 -13.97 -12.47
C LYS A 137 -2.43 -13.97 -10.96
N PHE A 138 -3.71 -14.03 -10.55
CA PHE A 138 -4.11 -13.80 -9.16
C PHE A 138 -3.60 -14.87 -8.20
N ASP A 139 -3.52 -16.14 -8.60
CA ASP A 139 -3.03 -17.22 -7.74
C ASP A 139 -1.54 -17.07 -7.44
N GLU A 140 -0.75 -16.70 -8.44
CA GLU A 140 0.66 -16.40 -8.25
C GLU A 140 0.85 -15.17 -7.34
N ALA A 141 0.03 -14.12 -7.55
CA ALA A 141 0.04 -12.93 -6.69
C ALA A 141 -0.28 -13.26 -5.22
N ILE A 142 -1.30 -14.08 -4.96
CA ILE A 142 -1.67 -14.56 -3.62
C ILE A 142 -0.51 -15.33 -2.98
N ASN A 143 0.16 -16.21 -3.73
CA ASN A 143 1.29 -16.98 -3.21
C ASN A 143 2.47 -16.07 -2.81
N CYS A 144 2.80 -15.05 -3.62
CA CYS A 144 3.83 -14.07 -3.26
C CYS A 144 3.51 -13.32 -1.96
N VAL A 145 2.25 -12.88 -1.79
CA VAL A 145 1.86 -12.17 -0.55
C VAL A 145 1.86 -13.11 0.66
N LYS A 146 1.41 -14.35 0.52
CA LYS A 146 1.48 -15.35 1.59
C LYS A 146 2.93 -15.63 2.00
N GLN A 147 3.84 -15.76 1.04
CA GLN A 147 5.26 -15.90 1.32
C GLN A 147 5.80 -14.66 2.09
N ALA A 148 5.41 -13.44 1.71
CA ALA A 148 5.80 -12.24 2.44
C ALA A 148 5.32 -12.26 3.89
N ILE A 149 4.09 -12.73 4.16
CA ILE A 149 3.54 -12.90 5.53
C ILE A 149 4.33 -13.93 6.34
N GLU A 150 4.72 -15.03 5.73
CA GLU A 150 5.52 -16.08 6.40
C GLU A 150 6.92 -15.57 6.77
N ILE A 151 7.53 -14.73 5.93
CA ILE A 151 8.86 -14.16 6.15
C ILE A 151 8.80 -13.03 7.17
N ASP A 152 7.81 -12.16 7.07
CA ASP A 152 7.62 -11.00 7.96
C ASP A 152 6.24 -11.04 8.65
N PRO A 153 6.10 -11.86 9.70
CA PRO A 153 4.84 -11.95 10.44
C PRO A 153 4.52 -10.68 11.24
N VAL A 154 5.50 -9.81 11.49
CA VAL A 154 5.28 -8.52 12.18
C VAL A 154 4.61 -7.52 11.24
N GLY A 155 5.00 -7.49 9.97
CA GLY A 155 4.37 -6.71 8.90
C GLY A 155 3.06 -7.29 8.38
N ARG A 156 2.55 -8.37 8.97
CA ARG A 156 1.35 -9.10 8.51
C ARG A 156 0.16 -8.19 8.19
N ILE A 157 -0.08 -7.16 8.98
CA ILE A 157 -1.21 -6.23 8.78
C ILE A 157 -1.11 -5.51 7.43
N GLU A 158 0.09 -5.10 7.04
CA GLU A 158 0.33 -4.48 5.72
C GLU A 158 0.10 -5.52 4.61
N TRP A 159 0.67 -6.71 4.74
CA TRP A 159 0.56 -7.77 3.74
C TRP A 159 -0.88 -8.31 3.60
N GLU A 160 -1.66 -8.36 4.68
CA GLU A 160 -3.06 -8.77 4.67
C GLU A 160 -3.92 -7.88 3.76
N SER A 161 -3.63 -6.58 3.70
CA SER A 161 -4.29 -5.64 2.79
C SER A 161 -4.06 -6.03 1.32
N TRP A 162 -2.88 -6.55 0.98
CA TRP A 162 -2.58 -7.03 -0.37
C TRP A 162 -3.29 -8.34 -0.69
N LEU A 163 -3.44 -9.24 0.28
CA LEU A 163 -4.29 -10.44 0.11
C LEU A 163 -5.74 -10.06 -0.19
N ILE A 164 -6.29 -9.07 0.51
CA ILE A 164 -7.65 -8.57 0.25
C ILE A 164 -7.77 -8.13 -1.22
N PHE A 165 -6.80 -7.36 -1.74
CA PHE A 165 -6.81 -6.92 -3.13
C PHE A 165 -6.75 -8.10 -4.11
N CYS A 166 -5.88 -9.07 -3.88
CA CYS A 166 -5.76 -10.27 -4.70
C CYS A 166 -7.06 -11.09 -4.71
N TYR A 167 -7.65 -11.34 -3.54
CA TYR A 167 -8.88 -12.11 -3.42
C TYR A 167 -10.08 -11.41 -4.07
N ILE A 168 -10.24 -10.09 -3.87
CA ILE A 168 -11.30 -9.32 -4.55
C ILE A 168 -11.10 -9.34 -6.07
N SER A 169 -9.86 -9.19 -6.56
CA SER A 169 -9.55 -9.24 -7.99
C SER A 169 -9.93 -10.57 -8.61
N LYS A 170 -9.64 -11.67 -7.91
CA LYS A 170 -9.97 -13.05 -8.32
C LYS A 170 -11.46 -13.38 -8.16
N LYS A 171 -12.26 -12.57 -7.48
CA LYS A 171 -13.61 -12.88 -6.99
C LYS A 171 -13.66 -14.07 -6.01
N ASP A 172 -12.58 -14.30 -5.29
CA ASP A 172 -12.55 -15.22 -4.14
C ASP A 172 -13.12 -14.51 -2.90
N LEU A 173 -14.46 -14.37 -2.91
CA LEU A 173 -15.16 -13.51 -1.97
C LEU A 173 -15.14 -14.04 -0.54
N ASP A 174 -15.02 -15.36 -0.35
CA ASP A 174 -14.93 -15.98 0.98
C ASP A 174 -13.60 -15.63 1.65
N ASN A 175 -12.48 -15.86 0.97
CA ASN A 175 -11.16 -15.50 1.47
C ASN A 175 -10.99 -13.97 1.61
N ALA A 176 -11.60 -13.19 0.72
CA ALA A 176 -11.64 -11.73 0.86
C ALA A 176 -12.32 -11.31 2.17
N LEU A 177 -13.50 -11.87 2.51
CA LEU A 177 -14.19 -11.55 3.77
C LEU A 177 -13.39 -11.97 5.00
N ILE A 178 -12.79 -13.17 5.00
CA ILE A 178 -11.94 -13.65 6.11
C ILE A 178 -10.79 -12.66 6.35
N SER A 179 -10.09 -12.24 5.28
CA SER A 179 -8.99 -11.29 5.39
C SER A 179 -9.45 -9.89 5.82
N ILE A 180 -10.60 -9.41 5.32
CA ILE A 180 -11.19 -8.13 5.72
C ILE A 180 -11.56 -8.17 7.20
N ASP A 181 -12.22 -9.23 7.69
CA ASP A 181 -12.67 -9.33 9.08
C ASP A 181 -11.49 -9.39 10.04
N ARG A 182 -10.44 -10.11 9.68
CA ARG A 182 -9.18 -10.13 10.43
C ARG A 182 -8.57 -8.73 10.49
N SER A 183 -8.47 -8.05 9.35
CA SER A 183 -7.90 -6.69 9.28
C SER A 183 -8.72 -5.67 10.06
N ILE A 184 -10.04 -5.77 10.07
CA ILE A 184 -10.91 -4.91 10.90
C ILE A 184 -10.65 -5.14 12.38
N THR A 185 -10.39 -6.38 12.80
CA THR A 185 -10.09 -6.72 14.20
C THR A 185 -8.71 -6.22 14.62
N ASP A 186 -7.69 -6.42 13.79
CA ASP A 186 -6.29 -6.15 14.11
C ASP A 186 -5.93 -4.65 13.96
N SER A 187 -6.47 -3.99 12.95
CA SER A 187 -6.20 -2.57 12.65
C SER A 187 -7.37 -1.95 11.87
N PRO A 188 -8.46 -1.57 12.56
CA PRO A 188 -9.64 -1.06 11.90
C PRO A 188 -9.34 0.28 11.21
N HIS A 189 -9.63 0.35 9.92
CA HIS A 189 -9.63 1.60 9.17
C HIS A 189 -10.81 1.64 8.19
N ASN A 190 -11.29 2.84 7.90
CA ASN A 190 -12.55 3.06 7.20
C ASN A 190 -12.60 2.47 5.77
N ARG A 191 -11.47 2.33 5.08
CA ARG A 191 -11.42 1.70 3.74
C ARG A 191 -11.92 0.25 3.78
N LEU A 192 -11.64 -0.49 4.87
CA LEU A 192 -12.09 -1.87 5.05
C LEU A 192 -13.62 -1.99 5.09
N PHE A 193 -14.31 -0.97 5.61
CA PHE A 193 -15.78 -0.95 5.63
C PHE A 193 -16.36 -0.93 4.22
N GLY A 194 -15.76 -0.13 3.32
CA GLY A 194 -16.14 -0.10 1.91
C GLY A 194 -15.86 -1.43 1.20
N PHE A 195 -14.70 -2.04 1.45
CA PHE A 195 -14.38 -3.37 0.89
C PHE A 195 -15.36 -4.42 1.37
N LYS A 196 -15.71 -4.43 2.68
CA LYS A 196 -16.68 -5.37 3.23
C LYS A 196 -18.06 -5.18 2.63
N ALA A 197 -18.51 -3.93 2.49
CA ALA A 197 -19.77 -3.63 1.83
C ALA A 197 -19.81 -4.18 0.39
N ALA A 198 -18.78 -3.89 -0.40
CA ALA A 198 -18.69 -4.35 -1.79
C ALA A 198 -18.67 -5.88 -1.90
N VAL A 199 -17.85 -6.56 -1.08
CA VAL A 199 -17.70 -8.02 -1.13
C VAL A 199 -18.98 -8.73 -0.66
N LEU A 200 -19.64 -8.26 0.40
CA LEU A 200 -20.94 -8.80 0.84
C LEU A 200 -22.03 -8.65 -0.24
N ALA A 201 -22.07 -7.50 -0.90
CA ALA A 201 -23.02 -7.26 -1.99
C ALA A 201 -22.77 -8.22 -3.18
N LEU A 202 -21.51 -8.43 -3.57
CA LEU A 202 -21.12 -9.40 -4.61
C LEU A 202 -21.49 -10.83 -4.23
N LYS A 203 -21.48 -11.18 -2.93
CA LYS A 203 -21.97 -12.48 -2.43
C LYS A 203 -23.48 -12.60 -2.36
N GLY A 204 -24.22 -11.51 -2.57
CA GLY A 204 -25.68 -11.47 -2.49
C GLY A 204 -26.23 -11.14 -1.09
N ASP A 205 -25.38 -10.90 -0.08
CA ASP A 205 -25.84 -10.46 1.24
C ASP A 205 -26.05 -8.93 1.27
N ILE A 206 -27.08 -8.50 0.56
CA ILE A 206 -27.41 -7.09 0.36
C ILE A 206 -27.77 -6.39 1.69
N ASN A 207 -28.43 -7.10 2.60
CA ASN A 207 -28.83 -6.48 3.87
C ASN A 207 -27.65 -6.12 4.75
N GLU A 208 -26.70 -7.01 4.90
CA GLU A 208 -25.48 -6.76 5.68
C GLU A 208 -24.55 -5.77 4.94
N SER A 209 -24.47 -5.89 3.62
CA SER A 209 -23.73 -4.96 2.78
C SER A 209 -24.14 -3.50 2.99
N LYS A 210 -25.46 -3.21 3.04
CA LYS A 210 -25.99 -1.85 3.28
C LYS A 210 -25.54 -1.28 4.62
N LYS A 211 -25.50 -2.08 5.68
CA LYS A 211 -25.02 -1.63 7.01
C LYS A 211 -23.54 -1.23 6.95
N TRP A 212 -22.72 -1.98 6.22
CA TRP A 212 -21.31 -1.66 6.05
C TRP A 212 -21.09 -0.47 5.12
N LEU A 213 -21.94 -0.28 4.10
CA LEU A 213 -21.93 0.91 3.26
C LEU A 213 -22.25 2.17 4.09
N GLU A 214 -23.25 2.11 4.96
CA GLU A 214 -23.59 3.22 5.86
C GLU A 214 -22.41 3.56 6.79
N LYS A 215 -21.75 2.56 7.42
CA LYS A 215 -20.55 2.78 8.21
C LYS A 215 -19.43 3.43 7.40
N TYR A 216 -19.24 2.99 6.15
CA TYR A 216 -18.25 3.55 5.26
C TYR A 216 -18.54 5.01 4.93
N GLN A 217 -19.78 5.33 4.57
CA GLN A 217 -20.21 6.71 4.24
C GLN A 217 -20.15 7.65 5.45
N ASN A 218 -20.46 7.15 6.66
CA ASN A 218 -20.31 7.92 7.90
C ASN A 218 -18.84 8.27 8.17
N ALA A 219 -17.93 7.37 7.87
CA ALA A 219 -16.48 7.57 8.02
C ALA A 219 -15.85 8.35 6.83
N ARG A 220 -16.50 8.34 5.66
CA ARG A 220 -16.05 8.96 4.41
C ARG A 220 -17.22 9.72 3.74
N PRO A 221 -17.69 10.85 4.35
CA PRO A 221 -18.89 11.56 3.88
C PRO A 221 -18.75 12.18 2.48
N GLU A 222 -17.52 12.28 1.95
CA GLU A 222 -17.26 12.69 0.58
C GLU A 222 -17.66 11.63 -0.46
N VAL A 223 -17.80 10.34 -0.06
CA VAL A 223 -18.17 9.24 -0.96
C VAL A 223 -19.69 9.11 -1.02
N LYS A 224 -20.32 9.95 -1.84
CA LYS A 224 -21.78 10.00 -1.99
C LYS A 224 -22.30 9.17 -3.15
N ASN A 225 -21.46 8.86 -4.12
CA ASN A 225 -21.81 8.14 -5.35
C ASN A 225 -20.61 7.40 -5.94
N ILE A 226 -20.84 6.63 -6.98
CA ILE A 226 -19.81 5.84 -7.68
C ILE A 226 -18.70 6.71 -8.24
N ALA A 227 -19.01 7.91 -8.75
CA ALA A 227 -17.99 8.81 -9.27
C ALA A 227 -17.04 9.31 -8.18
N ASN A 228 -17.55 9.56 -6.96
CA ASN A 228 -16.70 9.88 -5.80
C ASN A 228 -15.90 8.66 -5.34
N TYR A 229 -16.53 7.46 -5.32
CA TYR A 229 -15.86 6.23 -4.91
C TYR A 229 -14.67 5.90 -5.84
N ARG A 230 -14.83 6.05 -7.17
CA ARG A 230 -13.74 5.82 -8.13
C ARG A 230 -12.48 6.66 -7.86
N LYS A 231 -12.61 7.85 -7.31
CA LYS A 231 -11.48 8.73 -6.97
C LYS A 231 -10.64 8.22 -5.78
N VAL A 232 -11.23 7.38 -4.95
CA VAL A 232 -10.61 6.88 -3.71
C VAL A 232 -10.42 5.35 -3.70
N ALA A 233 -10.95 4.66 -4.71
CA ALA A 233 -10.77 3.22 -4.87
C ALA A 233 -9.30 2.88 -5.22
N PRO A 234 -8.78 1.74 -4.75
CA PRO A 234 -7.43 1.33 -5.12
C PRO A 234 -7.34 0.93 -6.60
N GLU A 235 -6.35 1.46 -7.30
CA GLU A 235 -6.11 1.25 -8.74
C GLU A 235 -4.98 0.24 -9.00
N MET A 236 -4.96 -0.87 -8.24
CA MET A 236 -3.90 -1.90 -8.35
C MET A 236 -4.06 -2.78 -9.59
N SER A 237 -5.30 -3.09 -9.98
CA SER A 237 -5.64 -3.80 -11.21
C SER A 237 -7.03 -3.40 -11.68
N GLU A 238 -7.30 -3.54 -12.98
CA GLU A 238 -8.63 -3.28 -13.55
C GLU A 238 -9.70 -4.19 -12.92
N ALA A 239 -9.37 -5.46 -12.70
CA ALA A 239 -10.27 -6.43 -12.07
C ALA A 239 -10.66 -6.00 -10.65
N LEU A 240 -9.70 -5.53 -9.83
CA LEU A 240 -9.99 -5.02 -8.49
C LEU A 240 -10.96 -3.85 -8.53
N THR A 241 -10.65 -2.83 -9.32
CA THR A 241 -11.47 -1.62 -9.41
C THR A 241 -12.87 -1.94 -9.90
N ASN A 242 -13.01 -2.77 -10.94
CA ASN A 242 -14.30 -3.16 -11.49
C ASN A 242 -15.14 -3.95 -10.49
N ASN A 243 -14.55 -4.93 -9.80
CA ASN A 243 -15.26 -5.73 -8.79
C ASN A 243 -15.70 -4.87 -7.59
N LEU A 244 -14.85 -3.96 -7.13
CA LEU A 244 -15.23 -3.04 -6.04
C LEU A 244 -16.36 -2.11 -6.46
N VAL A 245 -16.30 -1.52 -7.65
CA VAL A 245 -17.36 -0.65 -8.17
C VAL A 245 -18.67 -1.41 -8.37
N GLU A 246 -18.61 -2.62 -8.94
CA GLU A 246 -19.78 -3.51 -9.07
C GLU A 246 -20.43 -3.78 -7.70
N GLY A 247 -19.60 -4.18 -6.72
CA GLY A 247 -20.07 -4.44 -5.36
C GLY A 247 -20.69 -3.22 -4.69
N MET A 248 -20.08 -2.03 -4.84
CA MET A 248 -20.62 -0.79 -4.27
C MET A 248 -21.96 -0.39 -4.91
N LYS A 249 -22.14 -0.60 -6.21
CA LYS A 249 -23.45 -0.40 -6.88
C LYS A 249 -24.51 -1.36 -6.32
N LEU A 250 -24.17 -2.64 -6.20
CA LEU A 250 -25.06 -3.65 -5.61
C LEU A 250 -25.41 -3.35 -4.15
N ALA A 251 -24.46 -2.79 -3.39
CA ALA A 251 -24.67 -2.33 -2.02
C ALA A 251 -25.64 -1.14 -1.92
N GLY A 252 -25.89 -0.43 -3.02
CA GLY A 252 -26.81 0.70 -3.11
C GLY A 252 -26.14 2.08 -3.14
N LEU A 253 -24.82 2.15 -3.41
CA LEU A 253 -24.17 3.43 -3.65
C LEU A 253 -24.68 4.01 -4.99
N PRO A 254 -25.23 5.24 -5.04
CA PRO A 254 -25.76 5.84 -6.26
C PRO A 254 -24.72 5.98 -7.39
N GLU A 255 -25.18 6.06 -8.66
CA GLU A 255 -24.33 6.30 -9.83
C GLU A 255 -23.58 7.64 -9.76
#